data_3991666cdccc87eb8d1d5b339b6a6b3c
#
_entry.id   3991666cdccc87eb8d1d5b339b6a6b3c
#
_cell.length_a   1.000
_cell.length_b   1.000
_cell.length_c   1.000
_cell.angle_alpha   90.00
_cell.angle_beta   90.00
_cell.angle_gamma   90.00
#
_symmetry.space_group_name_H-M   'P 1'
#
loop_
_entity.id
_entity.type
_entity.pdbx_description
1 polymer ?
#
loop_
_entity_poly.entity_id
_entity_poly.type
_entity_poly.pdbx_seq_one_letter_code
_entity_poly.pdbx_strand_id
1 'polypeptide(L)'
;VTEGKTDPVYIRSALQKFYIQYPKLIRKKEDGSFEYLITFLKRTSRLEFFLGIQQDGANAMKNIYNEYVGNNQYPNLYEPLRKYGLKSSNPVILLFDNETVTKRPLKDFLNHINNKSGMDYRLWLNIHENLYLATIPLVKGQKECEIEDLFSDEVLSHEIDGKYFDRKGKDGEKSYSKQIFASYIAQNISSIDFTNFV
;
A
#
# COMPACT_ATOMS: atom_id res chain seq x y z
N VAL A 1 -1.36 -4.06 3.88
CA VAL A 1 0.08 -3.76 3.88
C VAL A 1 0.43 -3.09 2.56
N THR A 2 1.15 -1.97 2.60
CA THR A 2 1.57 -1.20 1.42
C THR A 2 3.06 -1.41 1.14
N GLU A 3 3.50 -1.12 -0.07
CA GLU A 3 4.91 -1.21 -0.45
C GLU A 3 5.73 -0.09 0.21
N GLY A 4 5.26 1.15 0.09
CA GLY A 4 5.91 2.34 0.63
C GLY A 4 5.42 2.76 2.02
N LYS A 5 6.23 3.56 2.71
CA LYS A 5 5.88 4.15 4.03
C LYS A 5 4.88 5.30 3.92
N THR A 6 4.84 5.97 2.78
CA THR A 6 3.96 7.12 2.51
C THR A 6 2.57 6.72 2.01
N ASP A 7 2.42 5.54 1.39
CA ASP A 7 1.18 5.06 0.81
C ASP A 7 0.00 5.06 1.79
N PRO A 8 0.18 4.65 3.08
CA PRO A 8 -0.90 4.76 4.06
C PRO A 8 -1.43 6.17 4.25
N VAL A 9 -0.58 7.20 4.07
CA VAL A 9 -0.98 8.59 4.20
C VAL A 9 -1.90 8.97 3.03
N TYR A 10 -1.51 8.65 1.81
CA TYR A 10 -2.31 8.92 0.61
C TYR A 10 -3.67 8.21 0.67
N ILE A 11 -3.67 6.91 1.00
CA ILE A 11 -4.90 6.11 1.09
C ILE A 11 -5.83 6.66 2.18
N ARG A 12 -5.30 7.02 3.36
CA ARG A 12 -6.10 7.63 4.43
C ARG A 12 -6.69 8.96 3.99
N SER A 13 -5.93 9.79 3.29
CA SER A 13 -6.39 11.08 2.78
C SER A 13 -7.51 10.92 1.75
N ALA A 14 -7.37 9.97 0.81
CA ALA A 14 -8.42 9.62 -0.14
C ALA A 14 -9.69 9.10 0.56
N LEU A 15 -9.54 8.21 1.55
CA LEU A 15 -10.67 7.71 2.33
C LEU A 15 -11.38 8.85 3.10
N GLN A 16 -10.64 9.81 3.66
CA GLN A 16 -11.25 10.98 4.30
C GLN A 16 -12.04 11.82 3.30
N LYS A 17 -11.51 12.03 2.09
CA LYS A 17 -12.21 12.78 1.03
C LYS A 17 -13.53 12.11 0.65
N PHE A 18 -13.53 10.79 0.54
CA PHE A 18 -14.66 9.98 0.08
C PHE A 18 -15.35 9.17 1.19
N TYR A 19 -15.31 9.62 2.44
CA TYR A 19 -15.79 8.85 3.60
C TYR A 19 -17.25 8.40 3.49
N ILE A 20 -18.09 9.17 2.81
CA ILE A 20 -19.51 8.83 2.60
C ILE A 20 -19.64 7.60 1.68
N GLN A 21 -18.74 7.46 0.69
CA GLN A 21 -18.78 6.38 -0.30
C GLN A 21 -18.24 5.06 0.27
N TYR A 22 -17.37 5.12 1.29
CA TYR A 22 -16.69 3.95 1.87
C TYR A 22 -16.96 3.73 3.36
N PRO A 23 -18.25 3.63 3.79
CA PRO A 23 -18.61 3.56 5.22
C PRO A 23 -18.10 2.28 5.92
N LYS A 24 -17.67 1.26 5.15
CA LYS A 24 -17.05 0.03 5.68
C LYS A 24 -15.54 0.18 5.95
N LEU A 25 -14.91 1.24 5.45
CA LEU A 25 -13.47 1.47 5.59
C LEU A 25 -13.15 2.65 6.52
N ILE A 26 -14.07 3.61 6.62
CA ILE A 26 -13.88 4.83 7.40
C ILE A 26 -15.23 5.37 7.90
N ARG A 27 -15.22 5.96 9.09
CA ARG A 27 -16.39 6.62 9.68
C ARG A 27 -16.01 8.02 10.18
N LYS A 28 -16.85 9.00 9.90
CA LYS A 28 -16.74 10.32 10.54
C LYS A 28 -17.47 10.29 11.88
N LYS A 29 -16.81 10.72 12.95
CA LYS A 29 -17.37 10.82 14.30
C LYS A 29 -18.13 12.14 14.49
N GLU A 30 -18.89 12.24 15.59
CA GLU A 30 -19.65 13.44 15.95
C GLU A 30 -18.76 14.65 16.21
N ASP A 31 -17.55 14.45 16.73
CA ASP A 31 -16.55 15.49 16.95
C ASP A 31 -15.83 15.96 15.66
N GLY A 32 -16.24 15.40 14.50
CA GLY A 32 -15.64 15.69 13.20
C GLY A 32 -14.37 14.91 12.88
N SER A 33 -13.81 14.16 13.83
CA SER A 33 -12.66 13.28 13.59
C SER A 33 -13.03 12.04 12.77
N PHE A 34 -12.03 11.31 12.28
CA PHE A 34 -12.24 10.10 11.49
C PHE A 34 -11.75 8.86 12.22
N GLU A 35 -12.57 7.81 12.18
CA GLU A 35 -12.23 6.47 12.61
C GLU A 35 -12.01 5.60 11.39
N TYR A 36 -10.79 5.04 11.25
CA TYR A 36 -10.48 4.08 10.20
C TYR A 36 -10.84 2.68 10.65
N LEU A 37 -11.68 2.00 9.88
CA LEU A 37 -12.07 0.60 10.10
C LEU A 37 -11.11 -0.38 9.44
N ILE A 38 -10.06 0.13 8.84
CA ILE A 38 -8.91 -0.60 8.30
C ILE A 38 -7.65 -0.29 9.09
N THR A 39 -6.74 -1.25 9.15
CA THR A 39 -5.46 -1.11 9.81
C THR A 39 -4.32 -1.24 8.81
N PHE A 40 -3.41 -0.27 8.81
CA PHE A 40 -2.15 -0.39 8.07
C PHE A 40 -1.10 -1.06 8.94
N LEU A 41 -0.40 -2.06 8.41
CA LEU A 41 0.67 -2.72 9.13
C LEU A 41 1.77 -1.71 9.46
N LYS A 42 1.97 -1.46 10.75
CA LYS A 42 3.08 -0.62 11.22
C LYS A 42 4.34 -1.48 11.29
N ARG A 43 5.21 -1.32 10.30
CA ARG A 43 6.50 -2.03 10.26
C ARG A 43 7.42 -1.46 11.33
N THR A 44 7.93 -2.33 12.16
CA THR A 44 8.77 -1.98 13.30
C THR A 44 10.05 -2.84 13.30
N SER A 45 11.09 -2.39 13.99
CA SER A 45 12.30 -3.19 14.17
C SER A 45 12.04 -4.56 14.85
N ARG A 46 10.96 -4.68 15.63
CA ARG A 46 10.55 -5.98 16.20
C ARG A 46 10.03 -6.93 15.14
N LEU A 47 9.17 -6.45 14.21
CA LEU A 47 8.70 -7.27 13.11
C LEU A 47 9.83 -7.66 12.17
N GLU A 48 10.78 -6.76 11.93
CA GLU A 48 11.99 -7.06 11.17
C GLU A 48 12.84 -8.14 11.84
N PHE A 49 13.08 -8.02 13.14
CA PHE A 49 13.88 -8.98 13.89
C PHE A 49 13.23 -10.37 13.98
N PHE A 50 11.94 -10.45 14.32
CA PHE A 50 11.27 -11.73 14.57
C PHE A 50 10.72 -12.40 13.30
N LEU A 51 10.27 -11.63 12.31
CA LEU A 51 9.57 -12.15 11.13
C LEU A 51 10.27 -11.77 9.81
N GLY A 52 11.44 -11.13 9.87
CA GLY A 52 12.14 -10.67 8.68
C GLY A 52 11.35 -9.63 7.85
N ILE A 53 10.29 -9.06 8.44
CA ILE A 53 9.45 -8.06 7.77
C ILE A 53 10.17 -6.71 7.84
N GLN A 54 10.93 -6.40 6.81
CA GLN A 54 11.70 -5.17 6.72
C GLN A 54 10.81 -3.92 6.83
N GLN A 55 11.39 -2.83 7.32
CA GLN A 55 10.65 -1.58 7.56
C GLN A 55 10.17 -0.92 6.26
N ASP A 56 10.78 -1.21 5.13
CA ASP A 56 10.37 -0.78 3.79
C ASP A 56 10.76 -1.80 2.72
N GLY A 57 10.27 -1.55 1.50
CA GLY A 57 10.56 -2.35 0.32
C GLY A 57 9.73 -3.63 0.17
N ALA A 58 9.78 -4.17 -1.02
CA ALA A 58 8.97 -5.30 -1.48
C ALA A 58 9.34 -6.64 -0.83
N ASN A 59 10.54 -6.79 -0.27
CA ASN A 59 10.93 -8.04 0.39
C ASN A 59 10.06 -8.34 1.61
N ALA A 60 9.56 -7.30 2.31
CA ALA A 60 8.60 -7.47 3.38
C ALA A 60 7.32 -8.20 2.93
N MET A 61 6.87 -7.98 1.71
CA MET A 61 5.67 -8.64 1.15
C MET A 61 5.89 -10.15 0.96
N LYS A 62 7.08 -10.56 0.48
CA LYS A 62 7.45 -11.97 0.33
C LYS A 62 7.50 -12.67 1.69
N ASN A 63 8.07 -12.02 2.70
CA ASN A 63 8.16 -12.57 4.04
C ASN A 63 6.78 -12.72 4.68
N ILE A 64 5.89 -11.74 4.53
CA ILE A 64 4.49 -11.86 4.98
C ILE A 64 3.81 -13.06 4.29
N TYR A 65 3.95 -13.21 2.99
CA TYR A 65 3.40 -14.36 2.27
C TYR A 65 3.95 -15.69 2.81
N ASN A 66 5.27 -15.78 3.02
CA ASN A 66 5.91 -16.97 3.56
C ASN A 66 5.39 -17.34 4.95
N GLU A 67 5.16 -16.36 5.83
CA GLU A 67 4.56 -16.57 7.15
C GLU A 67 3.12 -17.09 7.07
N TYR A 68 2.37 -16.74 6.03
CA TYR A 68 1.02 -17.23 5.80
C TYR A 68 0.99 -18.65 5.26
N VAL A 69 1.82 -18.95 4.28
CA VAL A 69 1.84 -20.27 3.62
C VAL A 69 2.60 -21.29 4.45
N GLY A 70 3.67 -20.88 5.09
CA GLY A 70 4.60 -21.74 5.80
C GLY A 70 5.57 -22.47 4.85
N ASN A 71 6.76 -22.70 5.32
CA ASN A 71 7.78 -23.53 4.69
C ASN A 71 8.81 -23.96 5.74
N ASN A 72 9.94 -24.55 5.33
CA ASN A 72 10.99 -25.00 6.26
C ASN A 72 11.60 -23.88 7.12
N GLN A 73 11.50 -22.64 6.71
CA GLN A 73 12.05 -21.46 7.43
C GLN A 73 10.97 -20.64 8.13
N TYR A 74 9.73 -20.68 7.63
CA TYR A 74 8.63 -19.87 8.10
C TYR A 74 7.48 -20.75 8.59
N PRO A 75 7.03 -20.61 9.83
CA PRO A 75 5.85 -21.32 10.33
C PRO A 75 4.60 -20.78 9.62
N ASN A 76 3.64 -21.67 9.36
CA ASN A 76 2.32 -21.25 8.92
C ASN A 76 1.57 -20.62 10.09
N LEU A 77 1.27 -19.32 10.02
CA LEU A 77 0.59 -18.59 11.10
C LEU A 77 -0.83 -19.10 11.38
N TYR A 78 -1.50 -19.68 10.40
CA TYR A 78 -2.88 -20.16 10.54
C TYR A 78 -2.99 -21.55 11.16
N GLU A 79 -1.96 -22.37 11.05
CA GLU A 79 -2.02 -23.75 11.57
C GLU A 79 -2.27 -23.80 13.08
N PRO A 80 -1.56 -23.03 13.93
CA PRO A 80 -1.90 -22.95 15.35
C PRO A 80 -3.29 -22.40 15.61
N LEU A 81 -3.71 -21.37 14.88
CA LEU A 81 -5.04 -20.77 15.04
C LEU A 81 -6.17 -21.75 14.75
N ARG A 82 -6.05 -22.53 13.68
CA ARG A 82 -7.02 -23.58 13.30
C ARG A 82 -7.17 -24.65 14.37
N LYS A 83 -6.08 -25.05 15.02
CA LYS A 83 -6.11 -26.02 16.14
C LYS A 83 -6.99 -25.55 17.30
N TYR A 84 -7.10 -24.24 17.49
CA TYR A 84 -7.97 -23.61 18.49
C TYR A 84 -9.33 -23.17 17.95
N GLY A 85 -9.70 -23.60 16.72
CA GLY A 85 -10.97 -23.24 16.10
C GLY A 85 -11.08 -21.77 15.66
N LEU A 86 -9.98 -21.03 15.70
CA LEU A 86 -9.94 -19.64 15.29
C LEU A 86 -9.82 -19.54 13.77
N LYS A 87 -10.67 -18.70 13.17
CA LYS A 87 -10.62 -18.38 11.73
C LYS A 87 -10.43 -16.90 11.57
N SER A 88 -9.54 -16.51 10.67
CA SER A 88 -9.43 -15.11 10.26
C SER A 88 -10.64 -14.75 9.40
N SER A 89 -11.37 -13.70 9.80
CA SER A 89 -12.56 -13.21 9.09
C SER A 89 -12.27 -11.98 8.23
N ASN A 90 -11.20 -11.26 8.54
CA ASN A 90 -10.86 -10.03 7.83
C ASN A 90 -9.79 -10.29 6.76
N PRO A 91 -9.94 -9.71 5.56
CA PRO A 91 -8.92 -9.81 4.52
C PRO A 91 -7.65 -9.07 4.92
N VAL A 92 -6.50 -9.64 4.56
CA VAL A 92 -5.20 -8.98 4.59
C VAL A 92 -4.80 -8.71 3.16
N ILE A 93 -4.50 -7.46 2.85
CA ILE A 93 -4.22 -7.00 1.50
C ILE A 93 -2.76 -6.58 1.40
N LEU A 94 -2.03 -7.19 0.48
CA LEU A 94 -0.73 -6.75 0.02
C LEU A 94 -0.96 -5.83 -1.18
N LEU A 95 -0.77 -4.53 -1.00
CA LEU A 95 -0.98 -3.53 -2.04
C LEU A 95 0.36 -3.14 -2.66
N PHE A 96 0.47 -3.32 -3.95
CA PHE A 96 1.64 -3.00 -4.75
C PHE A 96 1.37 -1.84 -5.71
N ASP A 97 2.42 -1.15 -6.09
CA ASP A 97 2.44 -0.36 -7.30
C ASP A 97 2.17 -1.26 -8.52
N ASN A 98 1.53 -0.71 -9.55
CA ASN A 98 1.17 -1.49 -10.73
C ASN A 98 2.31 -1.47 -11.76
N GLU A 99 3.40 -2.17 -11.43
CA GLU A 99 4.61 -2.24 -12.23
C GLU A 99 4.93 -3.69 -12.59
N THR A 100 4.90 -3.99 -13.88
CA THR A 100 5.01 -5.37 -14.41
C THR A 100 6.32 -5.69 -15.10
N VAL A 101 7.22 -4.72 -15.25
CA VAL A 101 8.54 -4.95 -15.85
C VAL A 101 9.46 -5.80 -14.98
N THR A 102 10.47 -6.38 -15.58
CA THR A 102 11.49 -7.19 -14.89
C THR A 102 12.20 -6.37 -13.81
N LYS A 103 12.44 -7.00 -12.66
CA LYS A 103 13.08 -6.42 -11.47
C LYS A 103 12.23 -5.37 -10.72
N ARG A 104 10.94 -5.30 -11.01
CA ARG A 104 10.00 -4.51 -10.21
C ARG A 104 9.39 -5.37 -9.10
N PRO A 105 9.02 -4.77 -7.96
CA PRO A 105 8.52 -5.48 -6.79
C PRO A 105 7.35 -6.41 -7.06
N LEU A 106 6.34 -5.95 -7.79
CA LEU A 106 5.19 -6.76 -8.15
C LEU A 106 5.60 -7.99 -8.98
N LYS A 107 6.46 -7.81 -9.99
CA LYS A 107 6.93 -8.91 -10.85
C LYS A 107 7.70 -9.95 -10.05
N ASP A 108 8.59 -9.49 -9.18
CA ASP A 108 9.37 -10.36 -8.30
C ASP A 108 8.49 -11.13 -7.31
N PHE A 109 7.44 -10.49 -6.80
CA PHE A 109 6.47 -11.13 -5.92
C PHE A 109 5.64 -12.19 -6.66
N LEU A 110 5.13 -11.88 -7.85
CA LEU A 110 4.39 -12.84 -8.69
C LEU A 110 5.23 -14.07 -9.03
N ASN A 111 6.52 -13.89 -9.34
CA ASN A 111 7.45 -14.99 -9.56
C ASN A 111 7.64 -15.81 -8.27
N HIS A 112 7.75 -15.17 -7.10
CA HIS A 112 7.91 -15.81 -5.81
C HIS A 112 6.72 -16.73 -5.46
N ILE A 113 5.51 -16.28 -5.73
CA ILE A 113 4.30 -17.08 -5.48
C ILE A 113 3.96 -18.06 -6.62
N ASN A 114 4.88 -18.26 -7.58
CA ASN A 114 4.69 -19.10 -8.76
C ASN A 114 3.44 -18.77 -9.60
N ASN A 115 2.99 -17.53 -9.58
CA ASN A 115 1.88 -17.10 -10.41
C ASN A 115 2.34 -16.81 -11.85
N LYS A 116 2.31 -17.87 -12.68
CA LYS A 116 2.69 -17.79 -14.10
C LYS A 116 1.63 -17.08 -14.98
N SER A 117 0.39 -17.01 -14.51
CA SER A 117 -0.70 -16.38 -15.27
C SER A 117 -0.61 -14.85 -15.30
N GLY A 118 0.27 -14.29 -14.47
CA GLY A 118 0.30 -12.85 -14.26
C GLY A 118 -0.99 -12.33 -13.59
N MET A 119 -0.99 -11.08 -13.22
CA MET A 119 -2.23 -10.37 -12.92
C MET A 119 -2.71 -9.74 -14.23
N ASP A 120 -3.46 -10.47 -15.05
CA ASP A 120 -4.11 -9.95 -16.26
C ASP A 120 -4.94 -8.70 -15.92
N TYR A 121 -4.31 -7.55 -15.76
CA TYR A 121 -4.95 -6.26 -15.40
C TYR A 121 -5.92 -6.32 -14.20
N ARG A 122 -5.94 -7.43 -13.47
CA ARG A 122 -6.77 -7.60 -12.27
C ARG A 122 -6.15 -6.85 -11.13
N LEU A 123 -6.87 -5.89 -10.60
CA LEU A 123 -6.49 -5.15 -9.40
C LEU A 123 -6.51 -6.01 -8.13
N TRP A 124 -6.94 -7.28 -8.23
CA TRP A 124 -7.26 -8.12 -7.08
C TRP A 124 -7.06 -9.61 -7.34
N LEU A 125 -6.29 -10.28 -6.48
CA LEU A 125 -6.06 -11.73 -6.54
C LEU A 125 -6.04 -12.31 -5.12
N ASN A 126 -6.86 -13.34 -4.83
CA ASN A 126 -6.68 -14.14 -3.63
C ASN A 126 -5.46 -15.05 -3.81
N ILE A 127 -4.49 -14.97 -2.92
CA ILE A 127 -3.23 -15.71 -3.01
C ILE A 127 -3.08 -16.80 -1.96
N HIS A 128 -3.74 -16.66 -0.81
CA HIS A 128 -3.78 -17.69 0.22
C HIS A 128 -4.80 -17.31 1.31
N GLU A 129 -5.76 -18.20 1.63
CA GLU A 129 -6.73 -18.00 2.72
C GLU A 129 -7.41 -16.61 2.63
N ASN A 130 -7.22 -15.76 3.67
CA ASN A 130 -7.69 -14.38 3.67
C ASN A 130 -6.62 -13.38 3.20
N LEU A 131 -5.52 -13.84 2.60
CA LEU A 131 -4.45 -13.01 2.05
C LEU A 131 -4.73 -12.72 0.57
N TYR A 132 -4.71 -11.46 0.24
CA TYR A 132 -4.95 -10.95 -1.10
C TYR A 132 -3.78 -10.10 -1.58
N LEU A 133 -3.49 -10.19 -2.86
CA LEU A 133 -2.66 -9.25 -3.58
C LEU A 133 -3.57 -8.27 -4.29
N ALA A 134 -3.27 -7.00 -4.18
CA ALA A 134 -3.92 -5.94 -4.94
C ALA A 134 -2.87 -5.02 -5.55
N THR A 135 -3.22 -4.38 -6.67
CA THR A 135 -2.42 -3.31 -7.25
C THR A 135 -3.23 -2.02 -7.28
N ILE A 136 -2.54 -0.89 -7.31
CA ILE A 136 -3.17 0.38 -7.62
C ILE A 136 -3.72 0.37 -9.06
N PRO A 137 -4.76 1.16 -9.38
CA PRO A 137 -5.26 1.27 -10.75
C PRO A 137 -4.21 1.90 -11.68
N LEU A 138 -4.30 1.58 -12.96
CA LEU A 138 -3.54 2.29 -14.00
C LEU A 138 -4.22 3.62 -14.32
N VAL A 139 -3.47 4.69 -14.35
CA VAL A 139 -3.94 5.96 -14.87
C VAL A 139 -4.06 5.87 -16.39
N LYS A 140 -5.09 6.50 -16.96
CA LYS A 140 -5.40 6.43 -18.38
C LYS A 140 -4.18 6.72 -19.27
N GLY A 141 -3.87 5.77 -20.13
CA GLY A 141 -2.75 5.87 -21.08
C GLY A 141 -1.39 5.38 -20.55
N GLN A 142 -1.28 5.07 -19.25
CA GLN A 142 -0.06 4.51 -18.66
C GLN A 142 -0.11 2.97 -18.69
N LYS A 143 1.06 2.35 -18.82
CA LYS A 143 1.22 0.88 -18.75
C LYS A 143 1.67 0.42 -17.37
N GLU A 144 2.22 1.31 -16.58
CA GLU A 144 2.70 1.11 -15.22
C GLU A 144 2.43 2.36 -14.41
N CYS A 145 2.14 2.21 -13.11
CA CYS A 145 1.88 3.31 -12.19
C CYS A 145 2.49 3.03 -10.82
N GLU A 146 3.11 4.05 -10.25
CA GLU A 146 3.33 4.18 -8.80
C GLU A 146 2.12 4.87 -8.17
N ILE A 147 1.94 4.75 -6.86
CA ILE A 147 0.79 5.37 -6.17
C ILE A 147 0.73 6.89 -6.35
N GLU A 148 1.87 7.53 -6.52
CA GLU A 148 1.96 8.96 -6.78
C GLU A 148 1.38 9.36 -8.15
N ASP A 149 1.32 8.44 -9.13
CA ASP A 149 0.70 8.70 -10.44
C ASP A 149 -0.81 8.89 -10.36
N LEU A 150 -1.43 8.52 -9.25
CA LEU A 150 -2.86 8.76 -9.00
C LEU A 150 -3.18 10.23 -8.73
N PHE A 151 -2.18 11.06 -8.43
CA PHE A 151 -2.35 12.51 -8.32
C PHE A 151 -2.24 13.18 -9.67
N SER A 152 -2.91 14.33 -9.83
CA SER A 152 -2.79 15.15 -11.04
C SER A 152 -1.41 15.77 -11.17
N ASP A 153 -1.03 16.13 -12.42
CA ASP A 153 0.23 16.81 -12.68
C ASP A 153 0.34 18.14 -11.91
N GLU A 154 -0.78 18.82 -11.69
CA GLU A 154 -0.84 20.05 -10.89
C GLU A 154 -0.41 19.78 -9.44
N VAL A 155 -0.90 18.70 -8.84
CA VAL A 155 -0.54 18.30 -7.47
C VAL A 155 0.90 17.84 -7.39
N LEU A 156 1.38 17.08 -8.37
CA LEU A 156 2.76 16.58 -8.43
C LEU A 156 3.78 17.69 -8.66
N SER A 157 3.41 18.75 -9.38
CA SER A 157 4.26 19.90 -9.66
C SER A 157 4.18 21.00 -8.59
N HIS A 158 3.43 20.76 -7.51
CA HIS A 158 3.28 21.76 -6.45
C HIS A 158 4.63 22.11 -5.81
N GLU A 159 4.89 23.41 -5.72
CA GLU A 159 6.11 23.96 -5.14
C GLU A 159 5.95 24.18 -3.63
N ILE A 160 6.90 23.72 -2.84
CA ILE A 160 6.98 23.96 -1.39
C ILE A 160 8.35 24.59 -1.11
N ASP A 161 8.35 25.80 -0.58
CA ASP A 161 9.56 26.56 -0.23
C ASP A 161 10.61 26.63 -1.38
N GLY A 162 10.14 26.87 -2.62
CA GLY A 162 10.98 26.94 -3.80
C GLY A 162 11.50 25.61 -4.32
N LYS A 163 10.94 24.47 -3.84
CA LYS A 163 11.35 23.12 -4.22
C LYS A 163 10.20 22.35 -4.84
N TYR A 164 10.54 21.37 -5.68
CA TYR A 164 9.59 20.49 -6.37
C TYR A 164 9.68 19.07 -5.86
N PHE A 165 8.60 18.31 -6.04
CA PHE A 165 8.56 16.92 -5.65
C PHE A 165 9.57 16.05 -6.41
N ASP A 166 10.41 15.29 -5.69
CA ASP A 166 11.30 14.28 -6.27
C ASP A 166 10.81 12.88 -5.91
N ARG A 167 10.31 12.13 -6.89
CA ARG A 167 9.86 10.74 -6.75
C ARG A 167 10.95 9.79 -6.24
N LYS A 168 12.24 10.11 -6.49
CA LYS A 168 13.37 9.32 -5.98
C LYS A 168 13.59 9.49 -4.47
N GLY A 169 12.76 10.34 -3.86
CA GLY A 169 12.67 10.49 -2.41
C GLY A 169 13.84 11.20 -1.76
N LYS A 170 14.63 11.97 -2.52
CA LYS A 170 15.77 12.71 -1.97
C LYS A 170 15.39 14.17 -1.74
N ASP A 171 15.64 14.65 -0.50
CA ASP A 171 15.64 16.07 -0.24
C ASP A 171 16.93 16.68 -0.79
N GLY A 172 16.78 17.76 -1.54
CA GLY A 172 17.88 18.48 -2.17
C GLY A 172 17.67 19.99 -2.13
N GLU A 173 18.57 20.72 -2.76
CA GLU A 173 18.45 22.19 -2.87
C GLU A 173 17.20 22.60 -3.66
N LYS A 174 16.81 21.80 -4.68
CA LYS A 174 15.68 22.08 -5.58
C LYS A 174 14.55 21.04 -5.50
N SER A 175 14.65 20.08 -4.59
CA SER A 175 13.66 18.98 -4.49
C SER A 175 13.29 18.66 -3.06
N TYR A 176 12.07 18.15 -2.87
CA TYR A 176 11.59 17.58 -1.61
C TYR A 176 11.14 16.14 -1.77
N SER A 177 11.22 15.38 -0.67
CA SER A 177 11.01 13.95 -0.62
C SER A 177 9.54 13.54 -0.65
N LYS A 178 9.29 12.23 -0.87
CA LYS A 178 7.97 11.59 -0.71
C LYS A 178 7.36 11.86 0.68
N GLN A 179 8.16 11.97 1.73
CA GLN A 179 7.67 12.25 3.08
C GLN A 179 7.05 13.66 3.21
N ILE A 180 7.71 14.67 2.63
CA ILE A 180 7.20 16.05 2.61
C ILE A 180 5.95 16.12 1.75
N PHE A 181 5.96 15.47 0.57
CA PHE A 181 4.80 15.39 -0.30
C PHE A 181 3.60 14.74 0.42
N ALA A 182 3.80 13.62 1.11
CA ALA A 182 2.73 12.97 1.87
C ALA A 182 2.16 13.87 2.97
N SER A 183 3.02 14.65 3.64
CA SER A 183 2.57 15.64 4.64
C SER A 183 1.73 16.75 4.01
N TYR A 184 2.14 17.26 2.86
CA TYR A 184 1.37 18.24 2.10
C TYR A 184 -0.02 17.70 1.71
N ILE A 185 -0.09 16.47 1.16
CA ILE A 185 -1.36 15.82 0.81
C ILE A 185 -2.28 15.70 2.03
N ALA A 186 -1.75 15.25 3.16
CA ALA A 186 -2.53 15.07 4.39
C ALA A 186 -3.07 16.39 4.98
N GLN A 187 -2.37 17.50 4.78
CA GLN A 187 -2.76 18.82 5.26
C GLN A 187 -3.76 19.52 4.32
N ASN A 188 -3.82 19.12 3.05
CA ASN A 188 -4.59 19.79 1.99
C ASN A 188 -5.69 18.91 1.37
N ILE A 189 -6.24 17.94 2.11
CA ILE A 189 -7.22 16.94 1.60
C ILE A 189 -8.40 17.60 0.89
N SER A 190 -8.88 18.74 1.37
CA SER A 190 -10.05 19.43 0.79
C SER A 190 -9.79 19.92 -0.64
N SER A 191 -8.59 20.38 -0.95
CA SER A 191 -8.20 20.94 -2.25
C SER A 191 -7.59 19.93 -3.21
N ILE A 192 -7.14 18.77 -2.72
CA ILE A 192 -6.55 17.71 -3.55
C ILE A 192 -7.64 16.92 -4.28
N ASP A 193 -7.39 16.62 -5.55
CA ASP A 193 -8.18 15.67 -6.34
C ASP A 193 -7.67 14.25 -6.10
N PHE A 194 -8.58 13.37 -5.63
CA PHE A 194 -8.31 11.95 -5.39
C PHE A 194 -9.14 11.05 -6.33
N THR A 195 -9.65 11.57 -7.43
CA THR A 195 -10.57 10.83 -8.32
C THR A 195 -9.96 9.51 -8.83
N ASN A 196 -8.64 9.47 -9.07
CA ASN A 196 -7.97 8.25 -9.53
C ASN A 196 -7.72 7.21 -8.42
N PHE A 197 -8.05 7.52 -7.16
CA PHE A 197 -7.96 6.57 -6.03
C PHE A 197 -9.23 5.72 -5.86
N VAL A 198 -10.28 5.97 -6.63
CA VAL A 198 -11.62 5.36 -6.48
C VAL A 198 -12.13 4.76 -7.80
#